data_a9dbace4358d1aa38e864fa057f601a7
#
_entry.id   a9dbace4358d1aa38e864fa057f601a7
#
_cell.length_a   1.000
_cell.length_b   1.000
_cell.length_c   1.000
_cell.angle_alpha   90.00
_cell.angle_beta   90.00
_cell.angle_gamma   90.00
#
_symmetry.space_group_name_H-M   'P 1'
#
loop_
_entity.id
_entity.type
_entity.pdbx_description
1 polymer ?
#
loop_
_entity_poly.entity_id
_entity_poly.type
_entity_poly.pdbx_seq_one_letter_code
_entity_poly.pdbx_strand_id
1 'polypeptide(L)'
;MLRFPALAALLLAGLPAPLSAQSRSEQAAIDLALARGRILFAVDRAAWVATDDLRAKMPNFESIGLRGYVVERAGDALDVLFYGGPADAPFAFYRARVERHRIVSSEVFPADARPALTPFQRRLVAARDAAASSTRRRPCAGTIFNTAVIPPPTADAPVLVYLLTPQTRTGEYPFGGHYRLTVAADGRVSNERAFTNSCLTMDPRRGVPAGGAPTAMVVTHLLDPVPTEIHVFNAITARMPVIVGIARPERLYEVTGERIRLVQRSPAPRSRK
;
A
#
# COMPACT_ATOMS: atom_id res chain seq x y z
N MET A 1 48.86 5.08 -68.05
CA MET A 1 48.68 4.27 -66.89
C MET A 1 48.01 5.13 -65.78
N LEU A 2 46.65 5.17 -65.72
CA LEU A 2 45.94 5.92 -64.70
C LEU A 2 45.52 4.93 -63.59
N ARG A 3 45.96 5.17 -62.36
CA ARG A 3 45.54 4.43 -61.16
C ARG A 3 44.37 5.15 -60.46
N PHE A 4 43.19 4.54 -60.38
CA PHE A 4 42.09 5.02 -59.58
C PHE A 4 42.24 4.54 -58.12
N PRO A 5 42.07 5.39 -57.13
CA PRO A 5 41.96 4.90 -55.71
C PRO A 5 40.53 4.43 -55.40
N ALA A 6 40.43 3.24 -54.85
CA ALA A 6 39.18 2.69 -54.35
C ALA A 6 38.77 3.41 -53.05
N LEU A 7 37.59 4.03 -53.04
CA LEU A 7 36.97 4.62 -51.86
C LEU A 7 36.29 3.48 -51.06
N ALA A 8 36.86 3.13 -49.92
CA ALA A 8 36.22 2.21 -48.94
C ALA A 8 35.17 2.97 -48.16
N ALA A 9 33.89 2.71 -48.41
CA ALA A 9 32.77 3.21 -47.61
C ALA A 9 32.70 2.45 -46.29
N LEU A 10 33.05 3.09 -45.16
CA LEU A 10 32.84 2.56 -43.81
C LEU A 10 31.34 2.69 -43.47
N LEU A 11 30.61 1.56 -43.50
CA LEU A 11 29.28 1.42 -42.95
C LEU A 11 29.39 1.41 -41.42
N LEU A 12 29.18 2.57 -40.77
CA LEU A 12 28.92 2.63 -39.33
C LEU A 12 27.54 1.98 -39.04
N ALA A 13 27.55 0.72 -38.72
CA ALA A 13 26.39 0.04 -38.13
C ALA A 13 26.07 0.70 -36.77
N GLY A 14 25.02 1.53 -36.72
CA GLY A 14 24.52 2.11 -35.50
C GLY A 14 24.07 0.97 -34.57
N LEU A 15 24.87 0.65 -33.54
CA LEU A 15 24.49 -0.23 -32.46
C LEU A 15 23.28 0.38 -31.76
N PRO A 16 22.18 -0.39 -31.54
CA PRO A 16 21.06 0.11 -30.75
C PRO A 16 21.58 0.44 -29.35
N ALA A 17 21.32 1.69 -28.90
CA ALA A 17 21.65 2.09 -27.54
C ALA A 17 21.04 1.06 -26.56
N PRO A 18 21.80 0.55 -25.55
CA PRO A 18 21.28 -0.40 -24.59
C PRO A 18 20.10 0.24 -23.88
N LEU A 19 18.93 -0.41 -23.95
CA LEU A 19 17.81 -0.09 -23.09
C LEU A 19 18.34 -0.04 -21.66
N SER A 20 18.19 1.09 -20.98
CA SER A 20 18.64 1.26 -19.59
C SER A 20 18.02 0.16 -18.73
N ALA A 21 18.73 -0.93 -18.54
CA ALA A 21 18.33 -1.98 -17.61
C ALA A 21 18.14 -1.36 -16.23
N GLN A 22 17.04 -1.71 -15.57
CA GLN A 22 16.83 -1.31 -14.18
C GLN A 22 18.03 -1.75 -13.35
N SER A 23 18.55 -0.86 -12.51
CA SER A 23 19.63 -1.22 -11.61
C SER A 23 19.17 -2.29 -10.61
N ARG A 24 20.10 -3.06 -10.05
CA ARG A 24 19.75 -4.06 -9.01
C ARG A 24 19.05 -3.41 -7.81
N SER A 25 19.42 -2.19 -7.46
CA SER A 25 18.79 -1.43 -6.37
C SER A 25 17.36 -1.00 -6.73
N GLU A 26 17.09 -0.60 -7.97
CA GLU A 26 15.74 -0.28 -8.44
C GLU A 26 14.86 -1.53 -8.45
N GLN A 27 15.38 -2.67 -8.91
CA GLN A 27 14.62 -3.92 -8.89
C GLN A 27 14.29 -4.35 -7.45
N ALA A 28 15.23 -4.27 -6.53
CA ALA A 28 14.99 -4.56 -5.12
C ALA A 28 13.93 -3.62 -4.50
N ALA A 29 13.93 -2.33 -4.88
CA ALA A 29 12.90 -1.38 -4.43
C ALA A 29 11.52 -1.72 -5.00
N ILE A 30 11.44 -2.16 -6.26
CA ILE A 30 10.21 -2.62 -6.91
C ILE A 30 9.66 -3.87 -6.22
N ASP A 31 10.51 -4.86 -5.96
CA ASP A 31 10.11 -6.10 -5.29
C ASP A 31 9.60 -5.83 -3.88
N LEU A 32 10.25 -4.93 -3.16
CA LEU A 32 9.83 -4.50 -1.83
C LEU A 32 8.49 -3.74 -1.86
N ALA A 33 8.29 -2.86 -2.84
CA ALA A 33 7.04 -2.14 -3.04
C ALA A 33 5.88 -3.09 -3.33
N LEU A 34 6.11 -4.10 -4.19
CA LEU A 34 5.12 -5.16 -4.48
C LEU A 34 4.77 -5.95 -3.22
N ALA A 35 5.76 -6.45 -2.50
CA ALA A 35 5.56 -7.25 -1.29
C ALA A 35 4.78 -6.45 -0.22
N ARG A 36 5.18 -5.19 0.02
CA ARG A 36 4.53 -4.30 0.98
C ARG A 36 3.13 -3.89 0.57
N GLY A 37 2.91 -3.57 -0.70
CA GLY A 37 1.58 -3.19 -1.19
C GLY A 37 0.57 -4.32 -1.10
N ARG A 38 1.00 -5.55 -1.40
CA ARG A 38 0.17 -6.76 -1.27
C ARG A 38 -0.21 -7.05 0.18
N ILE A 39 0.76 -7.02 1.12
CA ILE A 39 0.44 -7.25 2.53
C ILE A 39 -0.38 -6.13 3.12
N LEU A 40 -0.14 -4.87 2.74
CA LEU A 40 -0.96 -3.73 3.16
C LEU A 40 -2.41 -3.92 2.73
N PHE A 41 -2.65 -4.29 1.46
CA PHE A 41 -3.98 -4.59 0.96
C PHE A 41 -4.62 -5.76 1.70
N ALA A 42 -3.87 -6.85 1.94
CA ALA A 42 -4.39 -8.02 2.64
C ALA A 42 -4.82 -7.69 4.07
N VAL A 43 -4.02 -6.92 4.81
CA VAL A 43 -4.30 -6.48 6.18
C VAL A 43 -5.50 -5.53 6.22
N ASP A 44 -5.53 -4.51 5.36
CA ASP A 44 -6.63 -3.55 5.26
C ASP A 44 -7.95 -4.26 4.89
N ARG A 45 -7.90 -5.15 3.90
CA ARG A 45 -9.08 -5.92 3.48
C ARG A 45 -9.56 -6.88 4.54
N ALA A 46 -8.65 -7.55 5.27
CA ALA A 46 -9.01 -8.42 6.39
C ALA A 46 -9.72 -7.64 7.50
N ALA A 47 -9.20 -6.46 7.87
CA ALA A 47 -9.84 -5.58 8.84
C ALA A 47 -11.23 -5.12 8.37
N TRP A 48 -11.39 -4.83 7.07
CA TRP A 48 -12.66 -4.41 6.48
C TRP A 48 -13.75 -5.49 6.61
N VAL A 49 -13.45 -6.71 6.15
CA VAL A 49 -14.44 -7.81 6.22
C VAL A 49 -14.73 -8.22 7.68
N ALA A 50 -13.73 -8.13 8.56
CA ALA A 50 -13.90 -8.39 9.99
C ALA A 50 -14.74 -7.30 10.67
N THR A 51 -14.61 -6.03 10.25
CA THR A 51 -15.46 -4.93 10.74
C THR A 51 -16.92 -5.13 10.34
N ASP A 52 -17.17 -5.55 9.09
CA ASP A 52 -18.54 -5.82 8.61
C ASP A 52 -19.18 -7.00 9.36
N ASP A 53 -18.43 -8.08 9.59
CA ASP A 53 -18.91 -9.22 10.39
C ASP A 53 -19.17 -8.84 11.86
N LEU A 54 -18.25 -8.07 12.47
CA LEU A 54 -18.44 -7.55 13.83
C LEU A 54 -19.70 -6.69 13.92
N ARG A 55 -19.91 -5.77 12.97
CA ARG A 55 -21.09 -4.91 12.93
C ARG A 55 -22.39 -5.71 12.79
N ALA A 56 -22.39 -6.78 12.00
CA ALA A 56 -23.54 -7.66 11.85
C ALA A 56 -23.86 -8.42 13.16
N LYS A 57 -22.84 -8.83 13.93
CA LYS A 57 -22.99 -9.57 15.20
C LYS A 57 -23.22 -8.68 16.42
N MET A 58 -22.70 -7.45 16.37
CA MET A 58 -22.78 -6.46 17.45
C MET A 58 -23.11 -5.08 16.88
N PRO A 59 -24.39 -4.76 16.60
CA PRO A 59 -24.77 -3.48 16.00
C PRO A 59 -24.30 -2.24 16.78
N ASN A 60 -24.12 -2.36 18.10
CA ASN A 60 -23.69 -1.27 19.00
C ASN A 60 -22.18 -1.35 19.33
N PHE A 61 -21.37 -2.02 18.51
CA PHE A 61 -19.94 -2.25 18.83
C PHE A 61 -19.14 -0.97 19.04
N GLU A 62 -19.55 0.17 18.48
CA GLU A 62 -18.89 1.48 18.66
C GLU A 62 -19.05 2.00 20.11
N SER A 63 -20.12 1.64 20.81
CA SER A 63 -20.41 2.08 22.18
C SER A 63 -19.74 1.23 23.27
N ILE A 64 -19.12 0.09 22.95
CA ILE A 64 -18.57 -0.84 23.94
C ILE A 64 -17.11 -0.53 24.35
N GLY A 65 -16.58 0.63 23.98
CA GLY A 65 -15.22 1.02 24.31
C GLY A 65 -14.15 0.40 23.40
N LEU A 66 -14.52 0.12 22.16
CA LEU A 66 -13.58 -0.34 21.12
C LEU A 66 -12.49 0.71 20.87
N ARG A 67 -11.23 0.30 20.92
CA ARG A 67 -10.06 1.17 20.67
C ARG A 67 -9.44 0.96 19.29
N GLY A 68 -9.62 -0.22 18.71
CA GLY A 68 -9.06 -0.54 17.38
C GLY A 68 -8.92 -2.04 17.15
N TYR A 69 -8.10 -2.36 16.18
CA TYR A 69 -7.77 -3.73 15.84
C TYR A 69 -6.26 -3.91 15.60
N VAL A 70 -5.81 -5.15 15.70
CA VAL A 70 -4.51 -5.64 15.23
C VAL A 70 -4.70 -6.89 14.38
N VAL A 71 -3.72 -7.16 13.52
CA VAL A 71 -3.75 -8.32 12.63
C VAL A 71 -2.50 -9.16 12.89
N GLU A 72 -2.67 -10.47 12.98
CA GLU A 72 -1.60 -11.45 13.12
C GLU A 72 -1.57 -12.38 11.91
N ARG A 73 -0.40 -12.95 11.63
CA ARG A 73 -0.27 -14.00 10.63
C ARG A 73 -0.58 -15.36 11.27
N ALA A 74 -1.39 -16.17 10.60
CA ALA A 74 -1.74 -17.53 11.00
C ALA A 74 -1.57 -18.48 9.80
N GLY A 75 -0.31 -18.77 9.43
CA GLY A 75 0.00 -19.42 8.16
C GLY A 75 -0.36 -18.53 6.98
N ASP A 76 -1.21 -19.05 6.08
CA ASP A 76 -1.74 -18.30 4.93
C ASP A 76 -2.95 -17.41 5.30
N ALA A 77 -3.48 -17.56 6.52
CA ALA A 77 -4.57 -16.75 7.04
C ALA A 77 -4.08 -15.49 7.77
N LEU A 78 -5.01 -14.57 8.00
CA LEU A 78 -4.84 -13.42 8.87
C LEU A 78 -5.89 -13.51 10.00
N ASP A 79 -5.42 -13.44 11.24
CA ASP A 79 -6.30 -13.31 12.41
C ASP A 79 -6.44 -11.83 12.74
N VAL A 80 -7.66 -11.31 12.65
CA VAL A 80 -8.01 -9.92 13.00
C VAL A 80 -8.59 -9.94 14.40
N LEU A 81 -8.01 -9.15 15.30
CA LEU A 81 -8.45 -9.02 16.69
C LEU A 81 -8.89 -7.60 16.98
N PHE A 82 -10.15 -7.40 17.32
CA PHE A 82 -10.64 -6.12 17.82
C PHE A 82 -10.50 -6.08 19.35
N TYR A 83 -9.97 -4.97 19.84
CA TYR A 83 -9.63 -4.82 21.25
C TYR A 83 -10.15 -3.51 21.85
N GLY A 84 -10.24 -3.48 23.17
CA GLY A 84 -10.56 -2.31 23.96
C GLY A 84 -10.08 -2.46 25.40
N GLY A 85 -10.72 -1.73 26.31
CA GLY A 85 -10.36 -1.72 27.72
C GLY A 85 -9.23 -0.74 28.07
N PRO A 86 -8.73 -0.79 29.31
CA PRO A 86 -7.66 0.07 29.80
C PRO A 86 -6.37 -0.11 28.99
N ALA A 87 -5.53 0.95 28.93
CA ALA A 87 -4.30 0.92 28.16
C ALA A 87 -3.28 -0.10 28.68
N ASP A 88 -3.24 -0.29 29.98
CA ASP A 88 -2.37 -1.24 30.68
C ASP A 88 -2.89 -2.68 30.70
N ALA A 89 -4.21 -2.87 30.54
CA ALA A 89 -4.88 -4.16 30.54
C ALA A 89 -5.90 -4.31 29.39
N PRO A 90 -5.46 -4.19 28.10
CA PRO A 90 -6.36 -4.33 26.98
C PRO A 90 -6.83 -5.79 26.82
N PHE A 91 -8.07 -5.97 26.36
CA PHE A 91 -8.69 -7.26 26.14
C PHE A 91 -9.37 -7.32 24.77
N ALA A 92 -9.55 -8.53 24.25
CA ALA A 92 -10.22 -8.75 22.99
C ALA A 92 -11.75 -8.75 23.14
N PHE A 93 -12.43 -8.12 22.18
CA PHE A 93 -13.89 -8.17 22.03
C PHE A 93 -14.31 -9.21 20.99
N TYR A 94 -13.49 -9.34 19.96
CA TYR A 94 -13.83 -10.12 18.79
C TYR A 94 -12.56 -10.59 18.10
N ARG A 95 -12.61 -11.80 17.55
CA ARG A 95 -11.58 -12.35 16.64
C ARG A 95 -12.23 -12.84 15.37
N ALA A 96 -11.58 -12.63 14.24
CA ALA A 96 -11.94 -13.27 12.98
C ALA A 96 -10.69 -13.84 12.30
N ARG A 97 -10.82 -15.04 11.76
CA ARG A 97 -9.85 -15.62 10.83
C ARG A 97 -10.28 -15.32 9.41
N VAL A 98 -9.39 -14.75 8.65
CA VAL A 98 -9.62 -14.33 7.26
C VAL A 98 -8.68 -15.05 6.33
N GLU A 99 -9.23 -15.77 5.35
CA GLU A 99 -8.51 -16.43 4.28
C GLU A 99 -9.02 -15.92 2.93
N ARG A 100 -8.11 -15.61 2.00
CA ARG A 100 -8.47 -15.11 0.67
C ARG A 100 -9.54 -14.02 0.71
N HIS A 101 -9.41 -13.10 1.67
CA HIS A 101 -10.31 -11.95 1.91
C HIS A 101 -11.74 -12.32 2.34
N ARG A 102 -11.96 -13.50 2.91
CA ARG A 102 -13.25 -13.97 3.44
C ARG A 102 -13.09 -14.46 4.87
N ILE A 103 -14.10 -14.22 5.68
CA ILE A 103 -14.19 -14.80 7.05
C ILE A 103 -14.36 -16.31 6.91
N VAL A 104 -13.49 -17.08 7.55
CA VAL A 104 -13.62 -18.54 7.68
C VAL A 104 -14.09 -18.94 9.06
N SER A 105 -13.79 -18.12 10.08
CA SER A 105 -14.35 -18.25 11.41
C SER A 105 -14.32 -16.90 12.12
N SER A 106 -15.25 -16.67 13.04
CA SER A 106 -15.22 -15.49 13.89
C SER A 106 -15.98 -15.74 15.21
N GLU A 107 -15.54 -15.04 16.24
CA GLU A 107 -16.03 -15.16 17.60
C GLU A 107 -16.15 -13.78 18.25
N VAL A 108 -17.29 -13.54 18.90
CA VAL A 108 -17.49 -12.41 19.81
C VAL A 108 -17.29 -12.92 21.23
N PHE A 109 -16.38 -12.31 21.97
CA PHE A 109 -16.11 -12.68 23.35
C PHE A 109 -17.15 -12.02 24.29
N PRO A 110 -17.87 -12.80 25.10
CA PRO A 110 -18.82 -12.26 26.06
C PRO A 110 -18.10 -11.45 27.16
N ALA A 111 -18.81 -10.55 27.82
CA ALA A 111 -18.21 -9.54 28.70
C ALA A 111 -17.41 -10.15 29.88
N ASP A 112 -17.82 -11.31 30.36
CA ASP A 112 -17.21 -12.05 31.46
C ASP A 112 -16.08 -13.01 31.04
N ALA A 113 -15.87 -13.19 29.71
CA ALA A 113 -14.87 -14.11 29.16
C ALA A 113 -13.95 -13.45 28.10
N ARG A 114 -13.76 -12.13 28.16
CA ARG A 114 -12.88 -11.40 27.26
C ARG A 114 -11.42 -11.74 27.54
N PRO A 115 -10.70 -12.37 26.60
CA PRO A 115 -9.30 -12.72 26.85
C PRO A 115 -8.40 -11.48 26.85
N ALA A 116 -7.42 -11.46 27.76
CA ALA A 116 -6.35 -10.49 27.73
C ALA A 116 -5.53 -10.64 26.45
N LEU A 117 -4.99 -9.55 25.93
CA LEU A 117 -4.10 -9.59 24.76
C LEU A 117 -2.79 -10.29 25.12
N THR A 118 -2.29 -11.11 24.19
CA THR A 118 -0.96 -11.71 24.27
C THR A 118 0.13 -10.64 24.30
N PRO A 119 1.37 -10.94 24.74
CA PRO A 119 2.48 -10.01 24.67
C PRO A 119 2.73 -9.48 23.24
N PHE A 120 2.60 -10.35 22.23
CA PHE A 120 2.77 -9.95 20.84
C PHE A 120 1.67 -8.99 20.36
N GLN A 121 0.40 -9.29 20.67
CA GLN A 121 -0.73 -8.40 20.36
C GLN A 121 -0.60 -7.04 21.05
N ARG A 122 -0.19 -7.02 22.34
CA ARG A 122 0.08 -5.75 23.04
C ARG A 122 1.19 -4.95 22.37
N ARG A 123 2.24 -5.61 21.85
CA ARG A 123 3.28 -4.94 21.09
C ARG A 123 2.74 -4.29 19.81
N LEU A 124 1.85 -4.97 19.07
CA LEU A 124 1.23 -4.39 17.87
C LEU A 124 0.34 -3.20 18.23
N VAL A 125 -0.43 -3.28 19.33
CA VAL A 125 -1.22 -2.17 19.86
C VAL A 125 -0.33 -0.98 20.24
N ALA A 126 0.74 -1.23 20.99
CA ALA A 126 1.69 -0.17 21.37
C ALA A 126 2.35 0.49 20.15
N ALA A 127 2.70 -0.29 19.13
CA ALA A 127 3.25 0.25 17.89
C ALA A 127 2.24 1.14 17.16
N ARG A 128 0.97 0.73 17.09
CA ARG A 128 -0.12 1.53 16.54
C ARG A 128 -0.28 2.86 17.30
N ASP A 129 -0.34 2.80 18.61
CA ASP A 129 -0.55 3.97 19.47
C ASP A 129 0.65 4.93 19.41
N ALA A 130 1.89 4.40 19.41
CA ALA A 130 3.10 5.18 19.22
C ALA A 130 3.11 5.90 17.85
N ALA A 131 2.74 5.22 16.78
CA ALA A 131 2.65 5.81 15.46
C ALA A 131 1.58 6.90 15.39
N ALA A 132 0.40 6.66 15.95
CA ALA A 132 -0.70 7.62 15.94
C ALA A 132 -0.39 8.89 16.74
N SER A 133 0.34 8.76 17.87
CA SER A 133 0.71 9.89 18.74
C SER A 133 1.98 10.63 18.30
N SER A 134 2.87 10.01 17.52
CA SER A 134 4.14 10.63 17.11
C SER A 134 3.98 11.63 15.97
N THR A 135 2.94 11.50 15.15
CA THR A 135 2.74 12.37 13.99
C THR A 135 1.76 13.51 14.27
N ARG A 136 2.06 14.70 13.75
CA ARG A 136 1.13 15.86 13.70
C ARG A 136 0.38 15.95 12.37
N ARG A 137 0.59 15.00 11.47
CA ARG A 137 -0.03 15.01 10.15
C ARG A 137 -1.52 14.72 10.23
N ARG A 138 -2.23 15.10 9.17
CA ARG A 138 -3.67 14.87 9.02
C ARG A 138 -3.92 14.07 7.74
N PRO A 139 -4.99 13.27 7.69
CA PRO A 139 -5.41 12.65 6.43
C PRO A 139 -5.87 13.72 5.43
N CYS A 140 -5.77 13.40 4.15
CA CYS A 140 -6.26 14.27 3.08
C CYS A 140 -7.78 14.28 2.95
N ALA A 141 -8.47 13.32 3.53
CA ALA A 141 -9.92 13.22 3.62
C ALA A 141 -10.31 12.55 4.94
N GLY A 142 -11.53 12.81 5.40
CA GLY A 142 -11.96 12.36 6.72
C GLY A 142 -11.26 13.11 7.86
N THR A 143 -11.49 12.66 9.10
CA THR A 143 -10.97 13.30 10.31
C THR A 143 -9.85 12.51 10.97
N ILE A 144 -9.80 11.19 10.72
CA ILE A 144 -8.84 10.26 11.30
C ILE A 144 -8.28 9.35 10.21
N PHE A 145 -7.06 8.85 10.44
CA PHE A 145 -6.45 7.86 9.55
C PHE A 145 -7.06 6.48 9.74
N ASN A 146 -7.20 5.73 8.63
CA ASN A 146 -7.22 4.28 8.71
C ASN A 146 -5.81 3.81 9.06
N THR A 147 -5.67 3.06 10.15
CA THR A 147 -4.37 2.61 10.64
C THR A 147 -4.21 1.12 10.37
N ALA A 148 -3.24 0.76 9.54
CA ALA A 148 -2.90 -0.64 9.28
C ALA A 148 -1.54 -0.98 9.91
N VAL A 149 -1.55 -1.90 10.88
CA VAL A 149 -0.34 -2.44 11.51
C VAL A 149 0.04 -3.72 10.77
N ILE A 150 1.20 -3.71 10.13
CA ILE A 150 1.68 -4.89 9.41
C ILE A 150 2.37 -5.82 10.41
N PRO A 151 1.89 -7.07 10.57
CA PRO A 151 2.53 -8.02 11.45
C PRO A 151 3.97 -8.29 11.00
N PRO A 152 4.97 -8.08 11.88
CA PRO A 152 6.38 -8.27 11.53
C PRO A 152 6.67 -9.75 11.25
N PRO A 153 7.70 -10.06 10.46
CA PRO A 153 8.05 -11.45 10.12
C PRO A 153 8.56 -12.25 11.32
N THR A 154 9.18 -11.59 12.30
CA THR A 154 9.66 -12.16 13.57
C THR A 154 9.25 -11.28 14.73
N ALA A 155 9.24 -11.84 15.94
CA ALA A 155 8.84 -11.11 17.15
C ALA A 155 9.71 -9.86 17.41
N ASP A 156 10.96 -9.86 17.02
CA ASP A 156 11.91 -8.76 17.27
C ASP A 156 12.03 -7.77 16.09
N ALA A 157 11.47 -8.12 14.92
CA ALA A 157 11.54 -7.24 13.76
C ALA A 157 10.73 -5.95 13.98
N PRO A 158 11.14 -4.80 13.44
CA PRO A 158 10.38 -3.56 13.52
C PRO A 158 8.96 -3.71 12.96
N VAL A 159 8.01 -3.06 13.61
CA VAL A 159 6.60 -3.02 13.16
C VAL A 159 6.42 -1.87 12.18
N LEU A 160 5.84 -2.14 11.02
CA LEU A 160 5.43 -1.11 10.08
C LEU A 160 3.97 -0.73 10.35
N VAL A 161 3.75 0.56 10.58
CA VAL A 161 2.41 1.11 10.78
C VAL A 161 2.12 2.09 9.65
N TYR A 162 1.04 1.83 8.92
CA TYR A 162 0.56 2.74 7.89
C TYR A 162 -0.59 3.59 8.42
N LEU A 163 -0.49 4.88 8.21
CA LEU A 163 -1.56 5.83 8.42
C LEU A 163 -2.10 6.21 7.04
N LEU A 164 -3.28 5.72 6.72
CA LEU A 164 -3.89 5.86 5.40
C LEU A 164 -5.01 6.90 5.43
N THR A 165 -5.00 7.82 4.46
CA THR A 165 -6.17 8.64 4.20
C THR A 165 -7.36 7.74 3.87
N PRO A 166 -8.49 7.84 4.59
CA PRO A 166 -9.64 6.99 4.33
C PRO A 166 -10.27 7.29 2.97
N GLN A 167 -10.83 6.25 2.35
CA GLN A 167 -11.71 6.39 1.20
C GLN A 167 -13.08 6.86 1.71
N THR A 168 -13.42 8.12 1.50
CA THR A 168 -14.69 8.71 1.98
C THR A 168 -15.82 8.60 0.98
N ARG A 169 -15.50 8.27 -0.29
CA ARG A 169 -16.49 8.05 -1.35
C ARG A 169 -16.14 6.80 -2.13
N THR A 170 -17.16 5.99 -2.40
CA THR A 170 -17.01 4.79 -3.24
C THR A 170 -16.55 5.17 -4.65
N GLY A 171 -15.52 4.49 -5.14
CA GLY A 171 -14.93 4.75 -6.46
C GLY A 171 -13.91 5.87 -6.52
N GLU A 172 -13.66 6.59 -5.43
CA GLU A 172 -12.57 7.56 -5.31
C GLU A 172 -11.41 6.95 -4.50
N TYR A 173 -10.20 7.04 -5.02
CA TYR A 173 -9.01 6.40 -4.44
C TYR A 173 -8.00 7.45 -4.00
N PRO A 174 -7.72 7.58 -2.68
CA PRO A 174 -6.67 8.46 -2.18
C PRO A 174 -5.29 7.94 -2.57
N PHE A 175 -4.46 8.80 -3.16
CA PHE A 175 -3.04 8.58 -3.40
C PHE A 175 -2.17 9.45 -2.50
N GLY A 176 -2.73 10.54 -1.98
CA GLY A 176 -2.05 11.47 -1.10
C GLY A 176 -2.42 11.31 0.38
N GLY A 177 -1.57 11.85 1.26
CA GLY A 177 -1.79 11.83 2.70
C GLY A 177 -1.62 10.46 3.35
N HIS A 178 -0.79 9.61 2.76
CA HIS A 178 -0.41 8.32 3.34
C HIS A 178 0.98 8.41 3.94
N TYR A 179 1.15 7.77 5.09
CA TYR A 179 2.42 7.73 5.81
C TYR A 179 2.72 6.32 6.26
N ARG A 180 4.00 5.98 6.35
CA ARG A 180 4.50 4.75 6.96
C ARG A 180 5.45 5.11 8.08
N LEU A 181 5.19 4.58 9.26
CA LEU A 181 6.05 4.70 10.40
C LEU A 181 6.70 3.34 10.70
N THR A 182 7.95 3.37 11.10
CA THR A 182 8.68 2.18 11.55
C THR A 182 8.83 2.29 13.06
N VAL A 183 8.27 1.32 13.77
CA VAL A 183 8.35 1.26 15.24
C VAL A 183 9.32 0.15 15.62
N ALA A 184 10.38 0.52 16.31
CA ALA A 184 11.41 -0.41 16.77
C ALA A 184 10.88 -1.35 17.87
N ALA A 185 11.68 -2.36 18.24
CA ALA A 185 11.29 -3.33 19.28
C ALA A 185 11.07 -2.67 20.64
N ASP A 186 11.78 -1.57 20.92
CA ASP A 186 11.65 -0.76 22.15
C ASP A 186 10.44 0.18 22.16
N GLY A 187 9.59 0.14 21.11
CA GLY A 187 8.39 0.96 20.96
C GLY A 187 8.64 2.37 20.42
N ARG A 188 9.88 2.77 20.13
CA ARG A 188 10.16 4.09 19.57
C ARG A 188 9.90 4.13 18.07
N VAL A 189 9.31 5.24 17.60
CA VAL A 189 9.22 5.52 16.17
C VAL A 189 10.61 5.90 15.67
N SER A 190 11.20 5.04 14.85
CA SER A 190 12.56 5.21 14.30
C SER A 190 12.57 5.90 12.95
N ASN A 191 11.46 5.87 12.21
CA ASN A 191 11.33 6.54 10.92
C ASN A 191 9.87 6.85 10.61
N GLU A 192 9.61 8.04 10.06
CA GLU A 192 8.35 8.43 9.45
C GLU A 192 8.59 8.78 7.98
N ARG A 193 7.82 8.17 7.09
CA ARG A 193 7.88 8.41 5.65
C ARG A 193 6.53 8.87 5.12
N ALA A 194 6.50 10.02 4.46
CA ALA A 194 5.40 10.43 3.59
C ALA A 194 5.55 9.83 2.19
N PHE A 195 4.44 9.45 1.55
CA PHE A 195 4.44 8.96 0.16
C PHE A 195 4.18 10.07 -0.86
N THR A 196 3.61 11.18 -0.43
CA THR A 196 3.37 12.37 -1.26
C THR A 196 3.53 13.64 -0.43
N ASN A 197 3.80 14.77 -1.09
CA ASN A 197 3.82 16.09 -0.45
C ASN A 197 2.48 16.84 -0.57
N SER A 198 1.49 16.25 -1.25
CA SER A 198 0.20 16.87 -1.52
C SER A 198 -0.94 15.87 -1.37
N CYS A 199 -2.14 16.40 -1.20
CA CYS A 199 -3.36 15.61 -1.29
C CYS A 199 -3.70 15.33 -2.74
N LEU A 200 -3.99 14.06 -3.02
CA LEU A 200 -4.46 13.60 -4.32
C LEU A 200 -5.47 12.48 -4.10
N THR A 201 -6.66 12.64 -4.65
CA THR A 201 -7.68 11.59 -4.73
C THR A 201 -8.06 11.41 -6.19
N MET A 202 -8.04 10.18 -6.66
CA MET A 202 -8.35 9.81 -8.03
C MET A 202 -9.77 9.27 -8.13
N ASP A 203 -10.54 9.85 -9.04
CA ASP A 203 -11.79 9.28 -9.55
C ASP A 203 -11.50 8.77 -10.98
N PRO A 204 -11.39 7.45 -11.19
CA PRO A 204 -11.07 6.90 -12.50
C PRO A 204 -12.18 7.14 -13.55
N ARG A 205 -13.38 7.49 -13.12
CA ARG A 205 -14.50 7.82 -14.04
C ARG A 205 -14.49 9.26 -14.51
N ARG A 206 -13.71 10.13 -13.87
CA ARG A 206 -13.62 11.54 -14.24
C ARG A 206 -13.06 11.70 -15.66
N GLY A 207 -13.81 12.31 -16.53
CA GLY A 207 -13.43 12.53 -17.92
C GLY A 207 -13.67 11.33 -18.86
N VAL A 208 -14.26 10.23 -18.36
CA VAL A 208 -14.66 9.10 -19.20
C VAL A 208 -15.98 9.45 -19.89
N PRO A 209 -16.10 9.31 -21.24
CA PRO A 209 -17.34 9.55 -21.96
C PRO A 209 -18.49 8.67 -21.47
N ALA A 210 -19.73 9.10 -21.70
CA ALA A 210 -20.92 8.32 -21.38
C ALA A 210 -20.86 6.93 -22.06
N GLY A 211 -21.11 5.86 -21.29
CA GLY A 211 -21.02 4.48 -21.75
C GLY A 211 -19.59 3.91 -21.81
N GLY A 212 -18.56 4.72 -21.59
CA GLY A 212 -17.18 4.27 -21.49
C GLY A 212 -16.85 3.65 -20.13
N ALA A 213 -15.76 2.89 -20.08
CA ALA A 213 -15.19 2.36 -18.85
C ALA A 213 -13.73 2.84 -18.69
N PRO A 214 -13.31 3.19 -17.46
CA PRO A 214 -11.91 3.52 -17.20
C PRO A 214 -11.06 2.26 -17.34
N THR A 215 -9.86 2.40 -17.92
CA THR A 215 -8.94 1.28 -18.15
C THR A 215 -7.70 1.34 -17.25
N ALA A 216 -7.35 2.52 -16.76
CA ALA A 216 -6.23 2.74 -15.84
C ALA A 216 -6.39 4.08 -15.10
N MET A 217 -5.77 4.20 -13.93
CA MET A 217 -5.51 5.49 -13.28
C MET A 217 -4.13 5.98 -13.68
N VAL A 218 -3.94 7.30 -13.80
CA VAL A 218 -2.65 7.91 -14.16
C VAL A 218 -2.24 8.88 -13.08
N VAL A 219 -1.05 8.69 -12.49
CA VAL A 219 -0.51 9.56 -11.44
C VAL A 219 0.95 9.91 -11.72
N THR A 220 1.39 11.08 -11.26
CA THR A 220 2.81 11.46 -11.24
C THR A 220 3.36 11.31 -9.82
N HIS A 221 4.50 10.64 -9.69
CA HIS A 221 5.19 10.44 -8.43
C HIS A 221 6.55 11.13 -8.42
N LEU A 222 6.85 11.89 -7.35
CA LEU A 222 7.99 12.80 -7.28
C LEU A 222 9.06 12.39 -6.27
N LEU A 223 8.70 11.59 -5.25
CA LEU A 223 9.56 11.36 -4.08
C LEU A 223 10.49 10.15 -4.23
N ASP A 224 10.20 9.26 -5.17
CA ASP A 224 10.95 8.02 -5.35
C ASP A 224 11.28 7.78 -6.82
N PRO A 225 12.39 7.08 -7.12
CA PRO A 225 12.79 6.76 -8.50
C PRO A 225 11.98 5.60 -9.11
N VAL A 226 11.13 4.94 -8.32
CA VAL A 226 10.25 3.83 -8.73
C VAL A 226 8.89 3.94 -8.03
N PRO A 227 7.84 3.26 -8.52
CA PRO A 227 6.56 3.20 -7.83
C PRO A 227 6.69 2.61 -6.42
N THR A 228 5.79 3.02 -5.53
CA THR A 228 5.77 2.63 -4.13
C THR A 228 4.66 1.64 -3.82
N GLU A 229 4.65 1.10 -2.61
CA GLU A 229 3.62 0.22 -2.08
C GLU A 229 2.21 0.83 -2.13
N ILE A 230 2.08 2.17 -2.05
CA ILE A 230 0.77 2.84 -2.14
C ILE A 230 0.18 2.73 -3.55
N HIS A 231 1.01 2.77 -4.60
CA HIS A 231 0.54 2.55 -5.96
C HIS A 231 0.02 1.12 -6.16
N VAL A 232 0.72 0.13 -5.59
CA VAL A 232 0.31 -1.28 -5.61
C VAL A 232 -0.98 -1.48 -4.82
N PHE A 233 -1.06 -0.95 -3.61
CA PHE A 233 -2.26 -0.99 -2.77
C PHE A 233 -3.49 -0.43 -3.50
N ASN A 234 -3.35 0.75 -4.12
CA ASN A 234 -4.46 1.36 -4.87
C ASN A 234 -4.81 0.60 -6.15
N ALA A 235 -3.83 0.03 -6.86
CA ALA A 235 -4.10 -0.80 -8.04
C ALA A 235 -4.94 -2.04 -7.69
N ILE A 236 -4.63 -2.69 -6.56
CA ILE A 236 -5.40 -3.85 -6.08
C ILE A 236 -6.79 -3.41 -5.60
N THR A 237 -6.87 -2.34 -4.81
CA THR A 237 -8.14 -1.83 -4.26
C THR A 237 -9.10 -1.41 -5.37
N ALA A 238 -8.61 -0.71 -6.39
CA ALA A 238 -9.40 -0.28 -7.54
C ALA A 238 -9.66 -1.41 -8.54
N ARG A 239 -8.96 -2.55 -8.44
CA ARG A 239 -8.94 -3.64 -9.44
C ARG A 239 -8.60 -3.12 -10.84
N MET A 240 -7.66 -2.20 -10.92
CA MET A 240 -7.34 -1.47 -12.12
C MET A 240 -5.84 -1.12 -12.13
N PRO A 241 -5.16 -1.17 -13.29
CA PRO A 241 -3.78 -0.71 -13.40
C PRO A 241 -3.64 0.77 -13.00
N VAL A 242 -2.49 1.09 -12.39
CA VAL A 242 -2.05 2.47 -12.15
C VAL A 242 -0.84 2.73 -13.03
N ILE A 243 -0.95 3.72 -13.90
CA ILE A 243 0.19 4.22 -14.69
C ILE A 243 0.87 5.30 -13.86
N VAL A 244 2.11 5.04 -13.47
CA VAL A 244 2.90 5.92 -12.61
C VAL A 244 4.00 6.58 -13.42
N GLY A 245 3.88 7.90 -13.60
CA GLY A 245 4.96 8.72 -14.15
C GLY A 245 5.95 9.11 -13.06
N ILE A 246 7.19 8.70 -13.18
CA ILE A 246 8.29 9.12 -12.31
C ILE A 246 8.94 10.35 -12.96
N ALA A 247 9.09 11.43 -12.18
CA ALA A 247 9.63 12.67 -12.71
C ALA A 247 11.16 12.66 -12.85
N ARG A 248 11.86 11.92 -11.98
CA ARG A 248 13.34 11.85 -11.99
C ARG A 248 13.84 10.47 -11.55
N PRO A 249 14.46 9.67 -12.44
CA PRO A 249 14.55 9.90 -13.90
C PRO A 249 13.17 9.79 -14.55
N GLU A 250 12.96 10.47 -15.69
CA GLU A 250 11.67 10.42 -16.40
C GLU A 250 11.38 9.01 -16.90
N ARG A 251 10.44 8.35 -16.28
CA ARG A 251 10.04 6.96 -16.57
C ARG A 251 8.55 6.78 -16.38
N LEU A 252 7.99 5.81 -17.08
CA LEU A 252 6.59 5.43 -16.97
C LEU A 252 6.49 3.96 -16.58
N TYR A 253 5.75 3.68 -15.52
CA TYR A 253 5.53 2.32 -15.03
C TYR A 253 4.04 1.98 -15.07
N GLU A 254 3.75 0.74 -15.44
CA GLU A 254 2.45 0.11 -15.18
C GLU A 254 2.53 -0.65 -13.86
N VAL A 255 1.62 -0.37 -12.95
CA VAL A 255 1.52 -1.01 -11.63
C VAL A 255 0.21 -1.77 -11.55
N THR A 256 0.29 -3.05 -11.27
CA THR A 256 -0.85 -3.91 -10.94
C THR A 256 -0.64 -4.54 -9.56
N GLY A 257 -1.60 -5.35 -9.08
CA GLY A 257 -1.40 -6.15 -7.87
C GLY A 257 -0.32 -7.23 -8.01
N GLU A 258 0.07 -7.56 -9.23
CA GLU A 258 1.00 -8.67 -9.50
C GLU A 258 2.41 -8.19 -9.85
N ARG A 259 2.53 -7.03 -10.49
CA ARG A 259 3.80 -6.54 -11.03
C ARG A 259 3.88 -5.03 -11.12
N ILE A 260 5.10 -4.53 -11.11
CA ILE A 260 5.48 -3.19 -11.54
C ILE A 260 6.35 -3.34 -12.77
N ARG A 261 5.93 -2.81 -13.90
CA ARG A 261 6.61 -2.95 -15.18
C ARG A 261 6.94 -1.60 -15.77
N LEU A 262 8.20 -1.39 -16.17
CA LEU A 262 8.59 -0.22 -16.95
C LEU A 262 7.88 -0.27 -18.31
N VAL A 263 7.14 0.79 -18.64
CA VAL A 263 6.50 0.94 -19.95
C VAL A 263 7.47 1.66 -20.88
N GLN A 264 7.85 1.01 -21.99
CA GLN A 264 8.68 1.65 -22.99
C GLN A 264 7.85 2.72 -23.70
N ARG A 265 8.36 3.95 -23.79
CA ARG A 265 7.82 4.92 -24.76
C ARG A 265 8.09 4.38 -26.17
N SER A 266 7.04 4.12 -26.94
CA SER A 266 7.22 4.04 -28.40
C SER A 266 7.87 5.35 -28.86
N PRO A 267 8.94 5.32 -29.66
CA PRO A 267 9.47 6.53 -30.23
C PRO A 267 8.34 7.25 -30.98
N ALA A 268 8.20 8.55 -30.74
CA ALA A 268 7.21 9.36 -31.44
C ALA A 268 7.35 9.12 -32.96
N PRO A 269 6.25 8.97 -33.71
CA PRO A 269 6.32 8.81 -35.16
C PRO A 269 7.11 10.00 -35.71
N ARG A 270 8.22 9.73 -36.43
CA ARG A 270 8.98 10.76 -37.10
C ARG A 270 8.03 11.51 -38.04
N SER A 271 7.77 12.79 -37.76
CA SER A 271 7.06 13.64 -38.67
C SER A 271 7.81 13.62 -40.02
N ARG A 272 7.22 12.98 -41.02
CA ARG A 272 7.72 13.15 -42.40
C ARG A 272 7.53 14.64 -42.75
N LYS A 273 8.66 15.35 -42.89
CA LYS A 273 8.68 16.66 -43.53
C LYS A 273 8.48 16.49 -45.01
#